data_ceb32e38f77965b756b221758612f89b
#
_entry.id   ceb32e38f77965b756b221758612f89b
#
_cell.length_a   1.000
_cell.length_b   1.000
_cell.length_c   1.000
_cell.angle_alpha   90.00
_cell.angle_beta   90.00
_cell.angle_gamma   90.00
#
_symmetry.space_group_name_H-M   'P 1'
#
loop_
_entity.id
_entity.type
_entity.pdbx_description
1 polymer ?
#
loop_
_entity_poly.entity_id
_entity_poly.type
_entity_poly.pdbx_seq_one_letter_code
_entity_poly.pdbx_strand_id
1 'polypeptide(L)'
;MRFLERQDYPAERLAVDDAVSDFDGSAVLVTRFVEGVQLPDGAAKFATMGELLGRLHALPYDDSVSRPGGASGEDPSREGTPRQDLLAALSFLDAVDTKVAPAERERFERLRDKVRSADDGHGLPEGLLHGNLLHAPDHAVLGEQGPVAINWKASGRGPRLADFAYLIWGTGSWNPRRLNQERIDAAVSAYRRHVEPTDDELDRLEAVMYIRTLYLACFGYRRAITNGQTFNEWGFIRPREYFSTTAGATRAAFGR
;
A
#
# COMPACT_ATOMS: atom_id res chain seq x y z
N MET A 1 -5.87 12.79 -11.10
CA MET A 1 -7.18 13.42 -10.77
C MET A 1 -8.05 13.63 -12.00
N ARG A 2 -7.68 14.45 -13.02
CA ARG A 2 -8.51 14.67 -14.24
C ARG A 2 -8.89 13.39 -14.99
N PHE A 3 -8.01 12.40 -15.03
CA PHE A 3 -8.33 11.09 -15.60
C PHE A 3 -9.49 10.43 -14.83
N LEU A 4 -9.41 10.36 -13.48
CA LEU A 4 -10.46 9.78 -12.64
C LEU A 4 -11.79 10.50 -12.78
N GLU A 5 -11.74 11.82 -12.95
CA GLU A 5 -12.94 12.63 -13.18
C GLU A 5 -13.63 12.29 -14.51
N ARG A 6 -12.84 12.12 -15.61
CA ARG A 6 -13.38 11.68 -16.91
C ARG A 6 -13.95 10.26 -16.87
N GLN A 7 -13.48 9.41 -15.96
CA GLN A 7 -13.95 8.03 -15.77
C GLN A 7 -15.09 7.93 -14.74
N ASP A 8 -15.60 9.05 -14.25
CA ASP A 8 -16.62 9.10 -13.19
C ASP A 8 -16.27 8.22 -11.98
N TYR A 9 -14.97 8.14 -11.66
CA TYR A 9 -14.50 7.42 -10.49
C TYR A 9 -14.75 8.28 -9.22
N PRO A 10 -15.21 7.69 -8.10
CA PRO A 10 -15.50 8.42 -6.86
C PRO A 10 -14.23 8.84 -6.13
N ALA A 11 -13.62 9.90 -6.59
CA ALA A 11 -12.43 10.53 -6.02
C ALA A 11 -12.69 12.01 -5.71
N GLU A 12 -11.90 12.57 -4.81
CA GLU A 12 -11.84 14.02 -4.65
C GLU A 12 -11.58 14.70 -6.01
N ARG A 13 -12.03 15.92 -6.17
CA ARG A 13 -11.94 16.68 -7.42
C ARG A 13 -10.94 17.83 -7.30
N LEU A 14 -10.33 18.23 -8.41
CA LEU A 14 -9.51 19.42 -8.44
C LEU A 14 -10.35 20.65 -8.11
N ALA A 15 -9.79 21.57 -7.33
CA ALA A 15 -10.49 22.79 -6.95
C ALA A 15 -10.61 23.77 -8.13
N VAL A 16 -9.59 23.80 -8.98
CA VAL A 16 -9.46 24.67 -10.15
C VAL A 16 -8.76 23.93 -11.28
N ASP A 17 -8.81 24.48 -12.49
CA ASP A 17 -8.18 23.84 -13.68
C ASP A 17 -6.66 23.75 -13.56
N ASP A 18 -6.00 24.76 -13.00
CA ASP A 18 -4.57 24.74 -12.68
C ASP A 18 -4.40 24.56 -11.17
N ALA A 19 -4.63 23.31 -10.74
CA ALA A 19 -4.69 22.95 -9.32
C ALA A 19 -3.33 22.68 -8.67
N VAL A 20 -2.23 22.75 -9.43
CA VAL A 20 -0.87 22.57 -8.90
C VAL A 20 -0.23 23.94 -8.74
N SER A 21 0.15 24.27 -7.53
CA SER A 21 0.85 25.51 -7.19
C SER A 21 2.21 25.19 -6.58
N ASP A 22 3.16 26.11 -6.69
CA ASP A 22 4.38 26.09 -5.90
C ASP A 22 4.17 26.87 -4.60
N PHE A 23 4.53 26.27 -3.50
CA PHE A 23 4.55 26.92 -2.20
C PHE A 23 5.87 26.61 -1.50
N ASP A 24 6.72 27.60 -1.40
CA ASP A 24 8.06 27.52 -0.78
C ASP A 24 8.92 26.36 -1.37
N GLY A 25 8.95 26.24 -2.70
CA GLY A 25 9.69 25.22 -3.43
C GLY A 25 9.04 23.82 -3.40
N SER A 26 7.82 23.73 -2.90
CA SER A 26 7.07 22.48 -2.82
C SER A 26 5.82 22.53 -3.72
N ALA A 27 5.61 21.50 -4.53
CA ALA A 27 4.39 21.37 -5.31
C ALA A 27 3.20 21.06 -4.40
N VAL A 28 2.17 21.91 -4.45
CA VAL A 28 0.92 21.76 -3.69
C VAL A 28 -0.22 21.48 -4.64
N LEU A 29 -0.94 20.40 -4.40
CA LEU A 29 -2.17 20.08 -5.14
C LEU A 29 -3.38 20.61 -4.38
N VAL A 30 -4.19 21.42 -5.03
CA VAL A 30 -5.40 22.00 -4.46
C VAL A 30 -6.64 21.22 -4.92
N THR A 31 -7.30 20.56 -3.99
CA THR A 31 -8.53 19.80 -4.24
C THR A 31 -9.74 20.43 -3.55
N ARG A 32 -10.93 20.11 -4.03
CA ARG A 32 -12.17 20.48 -3.34
C ARG A 32 -12.30 19.66 -2.06
N PHE A 33 -12.67 20.32 -0.98
CA PHE A 33 -12.96 19.63 0.26
C PHE A 33 -14.13 18.64 0.05
N VAL A 34 -13.96 17.42 0.51
CA VAL A 34 -14.99 16.37 0.46
C VAL A 34 -15.68 16.33 1.82
N GLU A 35 -16.92 16.79 1.87
CA GLU A 35 -17.77 16.61 3.06
C GLU A 35 -18.14 15.14 3.21
N GLY A 36 -17.97 14.60 4.42
CA GLY A 36 -18.27 13.20 4.68
C GLY A 36 -17.87 12.78 6.09
N VAL A 37 -18.22 11.56 6.41
CA VAL A 37 -17.85 10.92 7.67
C VAL A 37 -16.89 9.77 7.42
N GLN A 38 -16.13 9.39 8.43
CA GLN A 38 -15.26 8.23 8.36
C GLN A 38 -16.07 6.97 8.07
N LEU A 39 -15.50 6.06 7.28
CA LEU A 39 -16.10 4.75 7.08
C LEU A 39 -16.20 4.01 8.42
N PRO A 40 -17.35 3.40 8.72
CA PRO A 40 -17.53 2.64 9.96
C PRO A 40 -16.56 1.45 10.00
N ASP A 41 -15.96 1.19 11.15
CA ASP A 41 -15.07 0.04 11.32
C ASP A 41 -15.80 -1.30 11.08
N GLY A 42 -15.02 -2.33 10.76
CA GLY A 42 -15.53 -3.67 10.55
C GLY A 42 -15.55 -4.11 9.09
N ALA A 43 -16.27 -5.17 8.78
CA ALA A 43 -16.34 -5.75 7.43
C ALA A 43 -16.85 -4.76 6.38
N ALA A 44 -17.81 -3.90 6.75
CA ALA A 44 -18.37 -2.89 5.84
C ALA A 44 -17.31 -1.91 5.30
N LYS A 45 -16.33 -1.52 6.13
CA LYS A 45 -15.20 -0.71 5.69
C LYS A 45 -14.40 -1.42 4.60
N PHE A 46 -14.07 -2.69 4.83
CA PHE A 46 -13.28 -3.48 3.89
C PHE A 46 -14.04 -3.80 2.60
N ALA A 47 -15.36 -3.99 2.67
CA ALA A 47 -16.19 -4.08 1.49
C ALA A 47 -16.14 -2.79 0.66
N THR A 48 -16.29 -1.63 1.30
CA THR A 48 -16.22 -0.33 0.62
C THR A 48 -14.84 -0.10 -0.02
N MET A 49 -13.77 -0.41 0.70
CA MET A 49 -12.42 -0.27 0.16
C MET A 49 -12.13 -1.25 -0.98
N GLY A 50 -12.59 -2.49 -0.86
CA GLY A 50 -12.51 -3.48 -1.93
C GLY A 50 -13.26 -3.04 -3.18
N GLU A 51 -14.45 -2.46 -3.02
CA GLU A 51 -15.21 -1.86 -4.12
C GLU A 51 -14.46 -0.71 -4.80
N LEU A 52 -13.96 0.24 -4.02
CA LEU A 52 -13.18 1.37 -4.55
C LEU A 52 -11.94 0.89 -5.30
N LEU A 53 -11.16 -0.03 -4.72
CA LEU A 53 -9.97 -0.58 -5.40
C LEU A 53 -10.34 -1.38 -6.64
N GLY A 54 -11.37 -2.22 -6.58
CA GLY A 54 -11.81 -3.00 -7.73
C GLY A 54 -12.20 -2.11 -8.90
N ARG A 55 -12.98 -1.06 -8.65
CA ARG A 55 -13.33 -0.06 -9.65
C ARG A 55 -12.10 0.67 -10.20
N LEU A 56 -11.16 1.05 -9.34
CA LEU A 56 -9.92 1.72 -9.76
C LEU A 56 -9.09 0.84 -10.68
N HIS A 57 -8.87 -0.41 -10.29
CA HIS A 57 -8.02 -1.35 -11.01
C HIS A 57 -8.67 -1.87 -12.32
N ALA A 58 -9.98 -1.72 -12.47
CA ALA A 58 -10.70 -2.02 -13.71
C ALA A 58 -10.68 -0.87 -14.72
N LEU A 59 -10.25 0.34 -14.33
CA LEU A 59 -10.19 1.46 -15.25
C LEU A 59 -9.14 1.19 -16.34
N PRO A 60 -9.49 1.43 -17.61
CA PRO A 60 -8.49 1.45 -18.68
C PRO A 60 -7.57 2.64 -18.42
N TYR A 61 -6.28 2.39 -18.35
CA TYR A 61 -5.31 3.48 -18.27
C TYR A 61 -4.46 3.51 -19.55
N ASP A 62 -4.07 4.70 -19.92
CA ASP A 62 -3.21 4.98 -21.07
C ASP A 62 -1.88 5.63 -20.59
N ASP A 63 -1.04 5.95 -21.55
CA ASP A 63 0.27 6.59 -21.29
C ASP A 63 0.16 7.99 -20.64
N SER A 64 -1.06 8.56 -20.53
CA SER A 64 -1.27 9.81 -19.79
C SER A 64 -1.04 9.65 -18.27
N VAL A 65 -1.05 8.40 -17.78
CA VAL A 65 -0.66 8.04 -16.42
C VAL A 65 0.74 7.44 -16.44
N SER A 66 1.74 8.29 -16.67
CA SER A 66 3.14 7.86 -16.83
C SER A 66 3.89 7.71 -15.52
N ARG A 67 3.40 8.31 -14.45
CA ARG A 67 4.08 8.29 -13.15
C ARG A 67 3.93 6.91 -12.49
N PRO A 68 5.03 6.26 -12.07
CA PRO A 68 4.94 5.11 -11.17
C PRO A 68 4.18 5.49 -9.91
N GLY A 69 3.24 4.67 -9.49
CA GLY A 69 2.56 4.82 -8.22
C GLY A 69 3.52 4.59 -7.07
N GLY A 70 3.23 5.20 -5.92
CA GLY A 70 3.94 4.94 -4.70
C GLY A 70 4.94 6.00 -4.26
N ALA A 71 5.57 5.70 -3.15
CA ALA A 71 6.32 6.66 -2.38
C ALA A 71 7.71 6.94 -2.92
N SER A 72 8.15 8.14 -2.73
CA SER A 72 9.56 8.47 -2.65
C SER A 72 10.10 8.13 -1.26
N GLY A 73 11.26 7.52 -1.21
CA GLY A 73 11.94 6.86 -0.11
C GLY A 73 12.08 7.48 1.28
N GLU A 74 11.47 8.60 1.60
CA GLU A 74 11.66 9.23 2.91
C GLU A 74 10.39 9.31 3.77
N ASP A 75 9.21 9.17 3.19
CA ASP A 75 7.96 9.24 3.92
C ASP A 75 7.36 7.83 4.12
N PRO A 76 7.46 7.25 5.33
CA PRO A 76 6.94 5.90 5.60
C PRO A 76 5.42 5.82 5.55
N SER A 77 4.73 6.94 5.49
CA SER A 77 3.27 6.98 5.33
C SER A 77 2.83 6.78 3.89
N ARG A 78 3.75 6.78 2.94
CA ARG A 78 3.47 6.55 1.53
C ARG A 78 3.77 5.11 1.18
N GLU A 79 2.92 4.52 0.38
CA GLU A 79 3.14 3.19 -0.19
C GLU A 79 3.78 3.33 -1.56
N GLY A 80 4.77 2.50 -1.82
CA GLY A 80 5.43 2.41 -3.11
C GLY A 80 4.89 1.25 -3.93
N THR A 81 5.30 1.19 -5.19
CA THR A 81 5.29 -0.10 -5.86
C THR A 81 6.23 -1.06 -5.13
N PRO A 82 6.01 -2.38 -5.22
CA PRO A 82 6.91 -3.36 -4.63
C PRO A 82 8.39 -3.07 -4.89
N ARG A 83 8.73 -2.79 -6.14
CA ARG A 83 10.10 -2.46 -6.53
C ARG A 83 10.63 -1.17 -5.90
N GLN A 84 9.82 -0.13 -5.84
CA GLN A 84 10.23 1.15 -5.23
C GLN A 84 10.45 1.01 -3.73
N ASP A 85 9.57 0.28 -3.03
CA ASP A 85 9.71 0.02 -1.60
C ASP A 85 10.99 -0.78 -1.30
N LEU A 86 11.33 -1.78 -2.13
CA LEU A 86 12.57 -2.53 -1.97
C LEU A 86 13.82 -1.70 -2.25
N LEU A 87 13.82 -0.85 -3.28
CA LEU A 87 14.92 0.07 -3.57
C LEU A 87 15.10 1.09 -2.43
N ALA A 88 14.02 1.63 -1.91
CA ALA A 88 14.06 2.54 -0.77
C ALA A 88 14.57 1.84 0.49
N ALA A 89 14.13 0.60 0.75
CA ALA A 89 14.61 -0.21 1.86
C ALA A 89 16.14 -0.44 1.80
N LEU A 90 16.67 -0.77 0.62
CA LEU A 90 18.14 -0.88 0.42
C LEU A 90 18.83 0.45 0.67
N SER A 91 18.32 1.55 0.15
CA SER A 91 18.87 2.90 0.38
C SER A 91 18.92 3.26 1.87
N PHE A 92 17.89 2.88 2.65
CA PHE A 92 17.89 3.09 4.10
C PHE A 92 19.00 2.32 4.80
N LEU A 93 19.27 1.10 4.39
CA LEU A 93 20.34 0.28 4.94
C LEU A 93 21.71 0.81 4.54
N ASP A 94 21.89 1.18 3.27
CA ASP A 94 23.16 1.72 2.77
C ASP A 94 23.54 3.03 3.49
N ALA A 95 22.57 3.88 3.80
CA ALA A 95 22.79 5.14 4.52
C ALA A 95 23.37 4.98 5.94
N VAL A 96 23.26 3.79 6.54
CA VAL A 96 23.74 3.51 7.90
C VAL A 96 24.78 2.39 7.98
N ASP A 97 25.15 1.79 6.87
CA ASP A 97 26.02 0.61 6.81
C ASP A 97 27.31 0.79 7.64
N THR A 98 28.02 1.90 7.47
CA THR A 98 29.27 2.19 8.20
C THR A 98 29.08 2.45 9.69
N LYS A 99 27.86 2.68 10.13
CA LYS A 99 27.51 2.98 11.53
C LYS A 99 27.00 1.74 12.29
N VAL A 100 26.84 0.62 11.63
CA VAL A 100 26.36 -0.62 12.26
C VAL A 100 27.44 -1.20 13.15
N ALA A 101 27.12 -1.39 14.43
CA ALA A 101 28.04 -1.99 15.40
C ALA A 101 28.38 -3.44 15.01
N PRO A 102 29.61 -3.92 15.31
CA PRO A 102 30.01 -5.30 14.99
C PRO A 102 29.05 -6.37 15.54
N ALA A 103 28.50 -6.15 16.72
CA ALA A 103 27.53 -7.08 17.34
C ALA A 103 26.18 -7.18 16.58
N GLU A 104 25.82 -6.15 15.80
CA GLU A 104 24.57 -6.09 15.02
C GLU A 104 24.78 -6.45 13.54
N ARG A 105 26.04 -6.64 13.10
CA ARG A 105 26.38 -6.82 11.67
C ARG A 105 25.66 -8.00 11.03
N GLU A 106 25.64 -9.14 11.68
CA GLU A 106 25.00 -10.34 11.15
C GLU A 106 23.47 -10.15 10.95
N ARG A 107 22.83 -9.46 11.89
CA ARG A 107 21.40 -9.13 11.80
C ARG A 107 21.11 -8.16 10.66
N PHE A 108 21.95 -7.15 10.51
CA PHE A 108 21.89 -6.18 9.43
C PHE A 108 22.01 -6.85 8.05
N GLU A 109 22.99 -7.75 7.87
CA GLU A 109 23.17 -8.46 6.60
C GLU A 109 21.98 -9.40 6.31
N ARG A 110 21.46 -10.10 7.31
CA ARG A 110 20.25 -10.90 7.13
C ARG A 110 19.05 -10.06 6.68
N LEU A 111 18.88 -8.84 7.21
CA LEU A 111 17.80 -7.96 6.76
C LEU A 111 18.03 -7.49 5.32
N ARG A 112 19.26 -7.12 4.98
CA ARG A 112 19.66 -6.72 3.62
C ARG A 112 19.40 -7.86 2.60
N ASP A 113 19.76 -9.08 2.95
CA ASP A 113 19.54 -10.25 2.09
C ASP A 113 18.06 -10.56 1.89
N LYS A 114 17.25 -10.42 2.92
CA LYS A 114 15.79 -10.52 2.80
C LYS A 114 15.21 -9.51 1.81
N VAL A 115 15.69 -8.27 1.85
CA VAL A 115 15.25 -7.22 0.91
C VAL A 115 15.69 -7.55 -0.52
N ARG A 116 16.94 -8.00 -0.71
CA ARG A 116 17.49 -8.36 -2.04
C ARG A 116 16.80 -9.56 -2.67
N SER A 117 16.35 -10.51 -1.85
CA SER A 117 15.69 -11.73 -2.31
C SER A 117 14.16 -11.62 -2.40
N ALA A 118 13.59 -10.47 -2.01
CA ALA A 118 12.15 -10.28 -2.05
C ALA A 118 11.63 -10.14 -3.49
N ASP A 119 10.43 -10.62 -3.70
CA ASP A 119 9.71 -10.52 -4.98
C ASP A 119 9.32 -9.05 -5.25
N ASP A 120 9.87 -8.44 -6.28
CA ASP A 120 9.64 -7.03 -6.61
C ASP A 120 8.35 -6.77 -7.40
N GLY A 121 7.53 -7.79 -7.60
CA GLY A 121 6.27 -7.69 -8.35
C GLY A 121 6.45 -7.60 -9.87
N HIS A 122 7.66 -7.83 -10.41
CA HIS A 122 7.90 -7.77 -11.85
C HIS A 122 7.02 -8.77 -12.60
N GLY A 123 6.40 -8.30 -13.69
CA GLY A 123 5.55 -9.12 -14.56
C GLY A 123 4.11 -9.29 -14.06
N LEU A 124 3.76 -8.79 -12.88
CA LEU A 124 2.37 -8.76 -12.42
C LEU A 124 1.53 -7.80 -13.27
N PRO A 125 0.21 -8.08 -13.43
CA PRO A 125 -0.71 -7.15 -14.08
C PRO A 125 -0.67 -5.77 -13.44
N GLU A 126 -0.50 -4.75 -14.28
CA GLU A 126 -0.46 -3.36 -13.84
C GLU A 126 -1.84 -2.71 -13.88
N GLY A 127 -2.02 -1.67 -13.09
CA GLY A 127 -3.21 -0.83 -13.03
C GLY A 127 -2.91 0.54 -12.45
N LEU A 128 -3.96 1.32 -12.29
CA LEU A 128 -3.90 2.55 -11.52
C LEU A 128 -3.86 2.20 -10.04
N LEU A 129 -2.90 2.75 -9.33
CA LEU A 129 -2.76 2.60 -7.89
C LEU A 129 -3.25 3.86 -7.19
N HIS A 130 -3.94 3.69 -6.09
CA HIS A 130 -4.14 4.74 -5.10
C HIS A 130 -2.86 4.95 -4.29
N GLY A 131 -2.17 3.85 -3.98
CA GLY A 131 -0.89 3.79 -3.27
C GLY A 131 -0.99 4.04 -1.77
N ASN A 132 -2.19 4.27 -1.20
CA ASN A 132 -2.34 4.55 0.22
C ASN A 132 -3.79 4.42 0.76
N LEU A 133 -4.68 3.68 0.09
CA LEU A 133 -6.10 3.69 0.43
C LEU A 133 -6.39 3.21 1.87
N LEU A 134 -5.56 2.33 2.42
CA LEU A 134 -5.83 1.72 3.73
C LEU A 134 -5.27 2.50 4.92
N HIS A 135 -4.31 3.40 4.72
CA HIS A 135 -3.41 3.82 5.81
C HIS A 135 -4.08 4.66 6.90
N ALA A 136 -5.24 5.20 6.66
CA ALA A 136 -5.95 5.91 7.72
C ALA A 136 -7.46 5.84 7.50
N PRO A 137 -8.24 6.04 8.55
CA PRO A 137 -9.65 6.32 8.41
C PRO A 137 -9.93 7.50 7.45
N ASP A 138 -8.87 8.20 7.02
CA ASP A 138 -8.91 9.48 6.33
C ASP A 138 -8.64 9.39 4.82
N HIS A 139 -8.50 8.19 4.22
CA HIS A 139 -8.24 8.06 2.78
C HIS A 139 -9.47 7.62 1.96
N ALA A 140 -10.56 7.32 2.63
CA ALA A 140 -11.88 7.20 2.04
C ALA A 140 -12.91 7.73 3.05
N VAL A 141 -13.83 8.54 2.57
CA VAL A 141 -14.92 9.10 3.37
C VAL A 141 -16.26 8.73 2.77
N LEU A 142 -17.27 8.60 3.61
CA LEU A 142 -18.66 8.42 3.18
C LEU A 142 -19.29 9.79 3.02
N GLY A 143 -19.34 10.28 1.78
CA GLY A 143 -20.03 11.51 1.41
C GLY A 143 -21.52 11.27 1.14
N GLU A 144 -22.23 12.33 0.78
CA GLU A 144 -23.70 12.28 0.51
C GLU A 144 -24.05 11.30 -0.64
N GLN A 145 -23.20 11.20 -1.66
CA GLN A 145 -23.42 10.34 -2.84
C GLN A 145 -22.74 8.97 -2.72
N GLY A 146 -22.18 8.65 -1.56
CA GLY A 146 -21.47 7.39 -1.32
C GLY A 146 -19.99 7.58 -0.99
N PRO A 147 -19.22 6.47 -0.99
CA PRO A 147 -17.82 6.51 -0.61
C PRO A 147 -16.97 7.24 -1.66
N VAL A 148 -16.05 8.08 -1.19
CA VAL A 148 -15.13 8.87 -2.01
C VAL A 148 -13.70 8.59 -1.56
N ALA A 149 -12.82 8.21 -2.48
CA ALA A 149 -11.39 8.06 -2.23
C ALA A 149 -10.71 9.44 -2.26
N ILE A 150 -9.87 9.71 -1.26
CA ILE A 150 -9.15 10.97 -1.10
C ILE A 150 -7.66 10.73 -0.82
N ASN A 151 -6.85 11.78 -0.86
CA ASN A 151 -5.40 11.71 -0.59
C ASN A 151 -4.60 10.91 -1.63
N TRP A 152 -4.67 11.33 -2.88
CA TRP A 152 -4.03 10.70 -4.04
C TRP A 152 -2.53 10.98 -4.21
N LYS A 153 -1.83 11.42 -3.17
CA LYS A 153 -0.41 11.81 -3.25
C LYS A 153 0.53 10.68 -3.68
N ALA A 154 0.16 9.42 -3.41
CA ALA A 154 0.94 8.24 -3.74
C ALA A 154 0.42 7.51 -5.00
N SER A 155 -0.57 8.07 -5.67
CA SER A 155 -1.20 7.46 -6.84
C SER A 155 -0.28 7.42 -8.05
N GLY A 156 -0.52 6.45 -8.92
CA GLY A 156 0.21 6.29 -10.17
C GLY A 156 -0.04 4.95 -10.81
N ARG A 157 0.95 4.43 -11.54
CA ARG A 157 0.90 3.15 -12.25
C ARG A 157 1.77 2.12 -11.53
N GLY A 158 1.31 0.88 -11.49
CA GLY A 158 2.10 -0.24 -10.97
C GLY A 158 1.31 -1.53 -10.84
N PRO A 159 1.92 -2.59 -10.29
CA PRO A 159 1.22 -3.84 -10.05
C PRO A 159 -0.01 -3.62 -9.16
N ARG A 160 -1.21 -3.88 -9.71
CA ARG A 160 -2.47 -3.69 -8.97
C ARG A 160 -2.54 -4.53 -7.69
N LEU A 161 -1.82 -5.66 -7.68
CA LEU A 161 -1.70 -6.49 -6.48
C LEU A 161 -1.11 -5.74 -5.28
N ALA A 162 -0.30 -4.69 -5.48
CA ALA A 162 0.29 -3.92 -4.38
C ALA A 162 -0.77 -3.27 -3.49
N ASP A 163 -1.71 -2.52 -4.08
CA ASP A 163 -2.82 -1.90 -3.34
C ASP A 163 -3.73 -2.95 -2.69
N PHE A 164 -4.04 -4.02 -3.44
CA PHE A 164 -4.87 -5.10 -2.93
C PHE A 164 -4.19 -5.87 -1.79
N ALA A 165 -2.92 -6.20 -1.93
CA ALA A 165 -2.13 -6.85 -0.88
C ALA A 165 -2.11 -6.00 0.41
N TYR A 166 -2.02 -4.69 0.27
CA TYR A 166 -2.05 -3.79 1.40
C TYR A 166 -3.43 -3.70 2.06
N LEU A 167 -4.51 -3.69 1.28
CA LEU A 167 -5.88 -3.80 1.79
C LEU A 167 -6.05 -5.09 2.61
N ILE A 168 -5.61 -6.21 2.06
CA ILE A 168 -5.71 -7.52 2.73
C ILE A 168 -4.83 -7.56 3.99
N TRP A 169 -3.60 -7.02 3.94
CA TRP A 169 -2.75 -6.88 5.11
C TRP A 169 -3.45 -6.13 6.26
N GLY A 170 -4.23 -5.11 5.95
CA GLY A 170 -4.97 -4.31 6.92
C GLY A 170 -6.20 -5.00 7.51
N THR A 171 -6.70 -6.09 6.92
CA THR A 171 -7.85 -6.83 7.47
C THR A 171 -7.54 -7.47 8.82
N GLY A 172 -6.27 -7.81 9.06
CA GLY A 172 -5.82 -8.46 10.27
C GLY A 172 -5.79 -7.53 11.48
N SER A 173 -6.00 -8.12 12.66
CA SER A 173 -5.69 -7.45 13.92
C SER A 173 -4.17 -7.43 14.14
N TRP A 174 -3.68 -6.58 15.05
CA TRP A 174 -2.29 -6.62 15.52
C TRP A 174 -1.90 -7.97 16.16
N ASN A 175 -2.87 -8.83 16.43
CA ASN A 175 -2.63 -10.19 16.91
C ASN A 175 -2.51 -11.15 15.71
N PRO A 176 -1.32 -11.68 15.39
CA PRO A 176 -1.09 -12.57 14.26
C PRO A 176 -1.85 -13.90 14.35
N ARG A 177 -2.38 -14.25 15.53
CA ARG A 177 -3.20 -15.45 15.75
C ARG A 177 -4.69 -15.24 15.48
N ARG A 178 -5.11 -14.03 15.13
CA ARG A 178 -6.51 -13.71 14.82
C ARG A 178 -6.63 -13.22 13.39
N LEU A 179 -6.80 -14.17 12.49
CA LEU A 179 -7.31 -13.90 11.16
C LEU A 179 -8.71 -13.30 11.28
N ASN A 180 -8.99 -12.25 10.55
CA ASN A 180 -10.33 -11.71 10.45
C ASN A 180 -10.96 -12.11 9.11
N GLN A 181 -11.50 -13.32 9.07
CA GLN A 181 -12.08 -13.90 7.86
C GLN A 181 -13.20 -13.03 7.28
N GLU A 182 -14.07 -12.49 8.13
CA GLU A 182 -15.19 -11.65 7.71
C GLU A 182 -14.72 -10.41 6.93
N ARG A 183 -13.63 -9.77 7.36
CA ARG A 183 -13.05 -8.61 6.66
C ARG A 183 -12.41 -9.01 5.34
N ILE A 184 -11.74 -10.16 5.30
CA ILE A 184 -11.15 -10.69 4.07
C ILE A 184 -12.26 -10.99 3.06
N ASP A 185 -13.29 -11.73 3.46
CA ASP A 185 -14.42 -12.09 2.61
C ASP A 185 -15.13 -10.85 2.07
N ALA A 186 -15.31 -9.85 2.91
CA ALA A 186 -15.92 -8.58 2.52
C ALA A 186 -15.09 -7.83 1.48
N ALA A 187 -13.76 -7.71 1.69
CA ALA A 187 -12.85 -7.07 0.75
C ALA A 187 -12.81 -7.81 -0.58
N VAL A 188 -12.63 -9.14 -0.55
CA VAL A 188 -12.55 -10.00 -1.73
C VAL A 188 -13.85 -9.98 -2.51
N SER A 189 -15.01 -10.17 -1.84
CA SER A 189 -16.31 -10.16 -2.51
C SER A 189 -16.61 -8.85 -3.21
N ALA A 190 -16.19 -7.73 -2.63
CA ALA A 190 -16.36 -6.42 -3.23
C ALA A 190 -15.40 -6.20 -4.42
N TYR A 191 -14.14 -6.52 -4.26
CA TYR A 191 -13.10 -6.36 -5.28
C TYR A 191 -13.37 -7.19 -6.53
N ARG A 192 -13.71 -8.48 -6.36
CA ARG A 192 -13.93 -9.42 -7.46
C ARG A 192 -15.11 -9.08 -8.36
N ARG A 193 -16.01 -8.18 -7.96
CA ARG A 193 -17.07 -7.68 -8.86
C ARG A 193 -16.52 -6.91 -10.05
N HIS A 194 -15.31 -6.42 -9.96
CA HIS A 194 -14.66 -5.56 -10.95
C HIS A 194 -13.41 -6.17 -11.56
N VAL A 195 -12.66 -6.91 -10.74
CA VAL A 195 -11.36 -7.48 -11.13
C VAL A 195 -11.26 -8.90 -10.61
N GLU A 196 -10.96 -9.84 -11.50
CA GLU A 196 -10.56 -11.20 -11.12
C GLU A 196 -9.02 -11.26 -11.13
N PRO A 197 -8.37 -11.50 -9.99
CA PRO A 197 -6.92 -11.69 -9.94
C PRO A 197 -6.50 -12.93 -10.72
N THR A 198 -5.34 -12.88 -11.35
CA THR A 198 -4.72 -14.06 -11.95
C THR A 198 -4.21 -15.03 -10.89
N ASP A 199 -3.97 -16.28 -11.26
CA ASP A 199 -3.37 -17.26 -10.35
C ASP A 199 -1.97 -16.80 -9.90
N ASP A 200 -1.18 -16.21 -10.80
CA ASP A 200 0.14 -15.63 -10.47
C ASP A 200 0.05 -14.51 -9.43
N GLU A 201 -0.95 -13.62 -9.54
CA GLU A 201 -1.18 -12.59 -8.52
C GLU A 201 -1.49 -13.22 -7.14
N LEU A 202 -2.36 -14.23 -7.11
CA LEU A 202 -2.74 -14.86 -5.85
C LEU A 202 -1.60 -15.69 -5.25
N ASP A 203 -0.77 -16.33 -6.07
CA ASP A 203 0.39 -17.09 -5.61
C ASP A 203 1.48 -16.18 -5.02
N ARG A 204 1.62 -14.96 -5.54
CA ARG A 204 2.61 -13.97 -5.08
C ARG A 204 2.07 -13.02 -4.00
N LEU A 205 0.80 -13.14 -3.59
CA LEU A 205 0.16 -12.25 -2.62
C LEU A 205 0.91 -12.20 -1.28
N GLU A 206 1.37 -13.36 -0.76
CA GLU A 206 2.16 -13.42 0.48
C GLU A 206 3.43 -12.60 0.36
N ALA A 207 4.16 -12.77 -0.72
CA ALA A 207 5.43 -12.09 -0.96
C ALA A 207 5.22 -10.56 -1.06
N VAL A 208 4.21 -10.12 -1.81
CA VAL A 208 3.91 -8.69 -1.99
C VAL A 208 3.45 -8.05 -0.67
N MET A 209 2.62 -8.72 0.13
CA MET A 209 2.26 -8.23 1.47
C MET A 209 3.48 -8.05 2.38
N TYR A 210 4.50 -8.90 2.22
CA TYR A 210 5.70 -8.85 3.08
C TYR A 210 6.61 -7.66 2.78
N ILE A 211 6.61 -7.13 1.55
CA ILE A 211 7.47 -6.04 1.12
C ILE A 211 7.31 -4.80 2.00
N ARG A 212 6.07 -4.42 2.27
CA ARG A 212 5.80 -3.24 3.11
C ARG A 212 6.39 -3.39 4.51
N THR A 213 6.34 -4.58 5.06
CA THR A 213 6.97 -4.92 6.35
C THR A 213 8.49 -4.76 6.29
N LEU A 214 9.13 -5.23 5.22
CA LEU A 214 10.57 -5.05 5.00
C LEU A 214 10.94 -3.57 4.90
N TYR A 215 10.20 -2.81 4.11
CA TYR A 215 10.39 -1.36 3.98
C TYR A 215 10.35 -0.65 5.34
N LEU A 216 9.28 -0.91 6.13
CA LEU A 216 9.13 -0.29 7.46
C LEU A 216 10.23 -0.73 8.43
N ALA A 217 10.67 -1.99 8.37
CA ALA A 217 11.77 -2.49 9.17
C ALA A 217 13.09 -1.78 8.82
N CYS A 218 13.41 -1.62 7.55
CA CYS A 218 14.63 -0.91 7.11
C CYS A 218 14.59 0.58 7.47
N PHE A 219 13.43 1.23 7.30
CA PHE A 219 13.23 2.61 7.74
C PHE A 219 13.44 2.76 9.25
N GLY A 220 12.82 1.88 10.05
CA GLY A 220 12.98 1.87 11.51
C GLY A 220 14.42 1.60 11.94
N TYR A 221 15.10 0.69 11.25
CA TYR A 221 16.51 0.38 11.48
C TYR A 221 17.42 1.61 11.22
N ARG A 222 17.27 2.27 10.05
CA ARG A 222 17.96 3.53 9.76
C ARG A 222 17.75 4.56 10.85
N ARG A 223 16.50 4.77 11.23
CA ARG A 223 16.13 5.75 12.27
C ARG A 223 16.76 5.42 13.62
N ALA A 224 16.73 4.17 14.04
CA ALA A 224 17.34 3.74 15.29
C ALA A 224 18.84 3.99 15.31
N ILE A 225 19.57 3.57 14.27
CA ILE A 225 21.02 3.78 14.17
C ILE A 225 21.37 5.28 14.12
N THR A 226 20.61 6.08 13.35
CA THR A 226 20.84 7.53 13.25
C THR A 226 20.66 8.24 14.59
N ASN A 227 19.71 7.77 15.40
CA ASN A 227 19.39 8.35 16.71
C ASN A 227 20.17 7.71 17.88
N GLY A 228 21.09 6.77 17.60
CA GLY A 228 21.82 6.04 18.64
C GLY A 228 20.94 5.12 19.49
N GLN A 229 19.83 4.63 18.94
CA GLN A 229 18.86 3.76 19.60
C GLN A 229 19.04 2.31 19.16
N THR A 230 18.69 1.37 20.04
CA THR A 230 18.59 -0.05 19.67
C THR A 230 17.35 -0.26 18.81
N PHE A 231 17.50 -0.94 17.68
CA PHE A 231 16.38 -1.27 16.82
C PHE A 231 15.57 -2.43 17.40
N ASN A 232 14.28 -2.23 17.55
CA ASN A 232 13.35 -3.28 17.93
C ASN A 232 12.55 -3.74 16.71
N GLU A 233 12.92 -4.89 16.16
CA GLU A 233 12.27 -5.51 14.99
C GLU A 233 10.78 -5.78 15.21
N TRP A 234 10.41 -6.16 16.41
CA TRP A 234 9.07 -6.64 16.75
C TRP A 234 7.96 -5.60 16.58
N GLY A 235 8.31 -4.32 16.50
CA GLY A 235 7.35 -3.24 16.24
C GLY A 235 6.93 -3.14 14.77
N PHE A 236 7.72 -3.70 13.83
CA PHE A 236 7.53 -3.50 12.38
C PHE A 236 7.35 -4.80 11.60
N ILE A 237 7.90 -5.91 12.08
CA ILE A 237 7.86 -7.19 11.36
C ILE A 237 6.80 -8.10 11.98
N ARG A 238 5.73 -8.31 11.24
CA ARG A 238 4.78 -9.37 11.61
C ARG A 238 5.41 -10.74 11.35
N PRO A 239 5.04 -11.77 12.14
CA PRO A 239 5.50 -13.13 11.89
C PRO A 239 5.13 -13.58 10.46
N ARG A 240 6.02 -14.33 9.81
CA ARG A 240 5.78 -14.84 8.45
C ARG A 240 4.47 -15.65 8.35
N GLU A 241 4.15 -16.40 9.39
CA GLU A 241 2.91 -17.15 9.52
C GLU A 241 1.64 -16.29 9.34
N TYR A 242 1.69 -15.02 9.74
CA TYR A 242 0.59 -14.09 9.52
C TYR A 242 0.33 -13.89 8.01
N PHE A 243 1.39 -13.72 7.23
CA PHE A 243 1.25 -13.46 5.79
C PHE A 243 0.77 -14.69 5.05
N SER A 244 1.33 -15.87 5.34
CA SER A 244 0.92 -17.13 4.70
C SER A 244 -0.52 -17.51 5.04
N THR A 245 -0.93 -17.34 6.30
CA THR A 245 -2.31 -17.60 6.73
C THR A 245 -3.28 -16.62 6.06
N THR A 246 -2.92 -15.34 6.00
CA THR A 246 -3.77 -14.30 5.39
C THR A 246 -3.87 -14.50 3.87
N ALA A 247 -2.78 -14.82 3.19
CA ALA A 247 -2.77 -15.13 1.77
C ALA A 247 -3.59 -16.39 1.46
N GLY A 248 -3.44 -17.45 2.26
CA GLY A 248 -4.24 -18.66 2.12
C GLY A 248 -5.73 -18.41 2.27
N ALA A 249 -6.15 -17.65 3.29
CA ALA A 249 -7.54 -17.27 3.49
C ALA A 249 -8.07 -16.41 2.32
N THR A 250 -7.26 -15.53 1.78
CA THR A 250 -7.63 -14.68 0.64
C THR A 250 -7.82 -15.52 -0.62
N ARG A 251 -6.91 -16.47 -0.92
CA ARG A 251 -7.08 -17.43 -2.03
C ARG A 251 -8.37 -18.23 -1.89
N ALA A 252 -8.64 -18.75 -0.70
CA ALA A 252 -9.87 -19.49 -0.43
C ALA A 252 -11.13 -18.63 -0.65
N ALA A 253 -11.11 -17.34 -0.29
CA ALA A 253 -12.20 -16.40 -0.53
C ALA A 253 -12.43 -16.12 -2.04
N PHE A 254 -11.39 -16.21 -2.88
CA PHE A 254 -11.50 -16.21 -4.34
C PHE A 254 -11.94 -17.56 -4.93
N GLY A 255 -12.02 -18.62 -4.11
CA GLY A 255 -12.36 -19.97 -4.58
C GLY A 255 -11.17 -20.73 -5.18
N ARG A 256 -9.95 -20.40 -4.78
CA ARG A 256 -8.69 -20.98 -5.25
C ARG A 256 -7.99 -21.77 -4.16
#